data_91bc5a4759a7d052ec298f18e48d417b
#
_entry.id   91bc5a4759a7d052ec298f18e48d417b
#
_cell.length_a   1.000
_cell.length_b   1.000
_cell.length_c   1.000
_cell.angle_alpha   90.00
_cell.angle_beta   90.00
_cell.angle_gamma   90.00
#
_symmetry.space_group_name_H-M   'P 1'
#
loop_
_entity.id
_entity.type
_entity.pdbx_description
1 polymer ?
#
loop_
_entity_poly.entity_id
_entity_poly.type
_entity_poly.pdbx_seq_one_letter_code
_entity_poly.pdbx_strand_id
1 'polypeptide(L)'
;MRVGAKLALVTALLAMSASALAANKVDLNYHVRFLPQSDQAEVRLTLAEGSALRSLDFDLGAGGDYSDFKADGQWQAAAADGGDLRGIWRPARGSASLSYRVRLSHSIKKGSYDSRSTANWALLRGETLVPPARIDQQDGVELVSRLDFDLPAGWKSIETAWPRIGKNRFRIDNPSRLFDRPTGWMLAGNLGSRRTRLGATEVSVASPLGQGMRRMDVLTLLTFVWPQVQAVFPRQPGKLLIVGAADPMWRGSLAGRDSLFLHSRLPLVNESGSSPLLRELVQSLARINDSQRSDWISEGLAEYYAIELLRRAGGISDERYQVLHQHLVKDSHQVSSLRGEQVDSATLAKAVLLLQELDREIRLKTRNKRSLDDVLQGAMRLQSVSTAEFIKLSESVLGESSKVLDSPLLH
;
A
#
# COMPACT_ATOMS: atom_id res chain seq x y z
N MET A 1 -16.70 -54.19 -42.13
CA MET A 1 -15.87 -53.01 -42.44
C MET A 1 -16.70 -51.73 -42.31
N ARG A 2 -17.04 -51.22 -41.13
CA ARG A 2 -17.70 -49.91 -40.90
C ARG A 2 -17.57 -49.42 -39.45
N VAL A 3 -16.39 -49.59 -38.79
CA VAL A 3 -16.15 -49.12 -37.43
C VAL A 3 -14.96 -48.16 -37.36
N GLY A 4 -14.16 -48.04 -38.42
CA GLY A 4 -12.91 -47.22 -38.40
C GLY A 4 -13.08 -45.75 -38.72
N ALA A 5 -14.27 -45.28 -39.19
CA ALA A 5 -14.40 -43.86 -39.71
C ALA A 5 -14.94 -42.88 -38.68
N LYS A 6 -15.44 -43.33 -37.51
CA LYS A 6 -16.00 -42.43 -36.48
C LYS A 6 -15.00 -42.01 -35.39
N LEU A 7 -13.85 -42.69 -35.29
CA LEU A 7 -12.84 -42.37 -34.28
C LEU A 7 -11.84 -41.29 -34.74
N ALA A 8 -11.69 -41.11 -36.05
CA ALA A 8 -10.78 -40.08 -36.62
C ALA A 8 -11.36 -38.65 -36.61
N LEU A 9 -12.69 -38.52 -36.51
CA LEU A 9 -13.34 -37.17 -36.52
C LEU A 9 -13.41 -36.54 -35.12
N VAL A 10 -13.34 -37.33 -34.05
CA VAL A 10 -13.38 -36.83 -32.65
C VAL A 10 -11.99 -36.31 -32.22
N THR A 11 -10.92 -36.91 -32.74
CA THR A 11 -9.54 -36.46 -32.44
C THR A 11 -9.15 -35.20 -33.17
N ALA A 12 -9.77 -34.83 -34.28
CA ALA A 12 -9.50 -33.60 -35.01
C ALA A 12 -10.21 -32.35 -34.41
N LEU A 13 -11.31 -32.54 -33.64
CA LEU A 13 -12.02 -31.42 -32.97
C LEU A 13 -11.41 -31.05 -31.61
N LEU A 14 -10.57 -31.87 -31.01
CA LEU A 14 -9.87 -31.58 -29.75
C LEU A 14 -8.53 -30.86 -29.93
N ALA A 15 -8.05 -30.69 -31.16
CA ALA A 15 -6.79 -30.00 -31.48
C ALA A 15 -6.97 -28.51 -31.84
N MET A 16 -8.20 -27.95 -31.83
CA MET A 16 -8.49 -26.57 -32.21
C MET A 16 -8.72 -25.59 -31.05
N SER A 17 -8.41 -25.92 -29.82
CA SER A 17 -8.71 -25.04 -28.71
C SER A 17 -7.58 -24.87 -27.70
N ALA A 18 -6.38 -24.50 -28.18
CA ALA A 18 -5.36 -23.91 -27.30
C ALA A 18 -4.36 -23.05 -28.06
N SER A 19 -4.83 -22.18 -28.93
CA SER A 19 -4.07 -20.97 -29.21
C SER A 19 -4.38 -19.99 -28.06
N ALA A 20 -3.80 -20.24 -26.87
CA ALA A 20 -3.61 -19.17 -25.92
C ALA A 20 -2.80 -18.12 -26.67
N LEU A 21 -3.45 -17.04 -27.12
CA LEU A 21 -2.77 -15.86 -27.67
C LEU A 21 -1.77 -15.43 -26.61
N ALA A 22 -0.50 -15.76 -26.80
CA ALA A 22 0.57 -15.27 -25.95
C ALA A 22 0.47 -13.75 -25.99
N ALA A 23 0.21 -13.13 -24.84
CA ALA A 23 0.12 -11.68 -24.73
C ALA A 23 1.40 -11.07 -25.30
N ASN A 24 1.26 -10.11 -26.20
CA ASN A 24 2.41 -9.37 -26.73
C ASN A 24 2.99 -8.51 -25.61
N LYS A 25 4.17 -8.90 -25.09
CA LYS A 25 4.84 -8.20 -23.99
C LYS A 25 5.59 -7.00 -24.52
N VAL A 26 5.27 -5.83 -23.98
CA VAL A 26 5.89 -4.57 -24.33
C VAL A 26 6.53 -3.94 -23.10
N ASP A 27 7.80 -3.58 -23.21
CA ASP A 27 8.56 -2.96 -22.12
C ASP A 27 8.12 -1.51 -21.90
N LEU A 28 7.75 -1.18 -20.67
CA LEU A 28 7.55 0.18 -20.16
C LEU A 28 8.62 0.46 -19.10
N ASN A 29 9.55 1.34 -19.39
CA ASN A 29 10.63 1.67 -18.48
C ASN A 29 10.43 3.08 -17.90
N TYR A 30 10.51 3.18 -16.58
CA TYR A 30 10.59 4.44 -15.84
C TYR A 30 12.04 4.69 -15.49
N HIS A 31 12.58 5.82 -15.90
CA HIS A 31 13.91 6.29 -15.52
C HIS A 31 13.78 7.55 -14.69
N VAL A 32 14.31 7.53 -13.47
CA VAL A 32 14.21 8.61 -12.48
C VAL A 32 15.59 9.14 -12.16
N ARG A 33 15.83 10.41 -12.42
CA ARG A 33 17.05 11.13 -12.08
C ARG A 33 16.77 12.17 -11.00
N PHE A 34 17.38 12.03 -9.84
CA PHE A 34 17.24 12.99 -8.75
C PHE A 34 18.03 14.28 -9.03
N LEU A 35 17.39 15.43 -8.74
CA LEU A 35 17.95 16.78 -8.89
C LEU A 35 17.86 17.52 -7.55
N PRO A 36 18.72 17.18 -6.55
CA PRO A 36 18.57 17.69 -5.18
C PRO A 36 18.63 19.21 -5.06
N GLN A 37 19.38 19.90 -5.96
CA GLN A 37 19.54 21.36 -5.92
C GLN A 37 18.24 22.11 -6.24
N SER A 38 17.36 21.51 -7.03
CA SER A 38 16.06 22.07 -7.40
C SER A 38 14.89 21.45 -6.68
N ASP A 39 15.14 20.53 -5.74
CA ASP A 39 14.10 19.75 -5.05
C ASP A 39 13.16 19.00 -6.02
N GLN A 40 13.72 18.45 -7.09
CA GLN A 40 12.98 17.80 -8.16
C GLN A 40 13.58 16.44 -8.53
N ALA A 41 12.81 15.65 -9.25
CA ALA A 41 13.31 14.55 -10.08
C ALA A 41 12.87 14.75 -11.54
N GLU A 42 13.72 14.34 -12.46
CA GLU A 42 13.34 14.14 -13.85
C GLU A 42 12.88 12.70 -14.00
N VAL A 43 11.67 12.51 -14.50
CA VAL A 43 11.08 11.19 -14.77
C VAL A 43 10.91 11.05 -16.27
N ARG A 44 11.41 9.94 -16.81
CA ARG A 44 11.23 9.56 -18.22
C ARG A 44 10.57 8.20 -18.30
N LEU A 45 9.41 8.15 -18.93
CA LEU A 45 8.74 6.94 -19.37
C LEU A 45 9.24 6.61 -20.76
N THR A 46 9.65 5.37 -21.00
CA THR A 46 10.02 4.90 -22.34
C THR A 46 9.23 3.63 -22.63
N LEU A 47 8.52 3.65 -23.75
CA LEU A 47 7.76 2.53 -24.26
C LEU A 47 8.51 1.94 -25.45
N ALA A 48 8.83 0.64 -25.40
CA ALA A 48 9.60 0.00 -26.46
C ALA A 48 8.85 -0.02 -27.79
N GLU A 49 7.51 -0.10 -27.73
CA GLU A 49 6.62 -0.04 -28.91
C GLU A 49 5.42 0.88 -28.59
N GLY A 50 5.44 2.08 -29.12
CA GLY A 50 4.44 3.11 -28.84
C GLY A 50 3.04 2.76 -29.36
N SER A 51 2.97 1.98 -30.45
CA SER A 51 1.68 1.54 -31.00
C SER A 51 0.94 0.58 -30.05
N ALA A 52 1.59 0.04 -29.03
CA ALA A 52 0.95 -0.77 -27.98
C ALA A 52 -0.05 0.04 -27.12
N LEU A 53 0.13 1.34 -27.03
CA LEU A 53 -0.77 2.26 -26.32
C LEU A 53 -1.45 3.22 -27.31
N ARG A 54 -2.77 3.38 -27.15
CA ARG A 54 -3.51 4.47 -27.81
C ARG A 54 -3.34 5.76 -27.03
N SER A 55 -3.41 5.71 -25.69
CA SER A 55 -3.17 6.86 -24.82
C SER A 55 -2.88 6.50 -23.37
N LEU A 56 -2.19 7.41 -22.69
CA LEU A 56 -2.18 7.56 -21.23
C LEU A 56 -2.78 8.91 -20.87
N ASP A 57 -3.82 8.89 -20.04
CA ASP A 57 -4.54 10.07 -19.57
C ASP A 57 -4.24 10.27 -18.09
N PHE A 58 -3.26 11.12 -17.79
CA PHE A 58 -2.73 11.38 -16.45
C PHE A 58 -3.61 12.36 -15.67
N ASP A 59 -3.82 12.05 -14.41
CA ASP A 59 -4.33 12.98 -13.43
C ASP A 59 -3.15 13.72 -12.78
N LEU A 60 -3.02 15.00 -13.06
CA LEU A 60 -1.93 15.86 -12.58
C LEU A 60 -2.29 16.63 -11.31
N GLY A 61 -3.52 16.41 -10.76
CA GLY A 61 -4.02 17.08 -9.58
C GLY A 61 -4.22 18.59 -9.78
N ALA A 62 -4.16 19.37 -8.69
CA ALA A 62 -4.38 20.81 -8.70
C ALA A 62 -3.28 21.62 -9.44
N GLY A 63 -2.25 20.95 -9.96
CA GLY A 63 -1.15 21.54 -10.70
C GLY A 63 0.02 22.00 -9.83
N GLY A 64 1.14 22.31 -10.50
CA GLY A 64 2.37 22.79 -9.88
C GLY A 64 3.38 21.76 -9.43
N ASP A 65 3.00 20.50 -9.28
CA ASP A 65 3.93 19.42 -8.91
C ASP A 65 4.68 18.84 -10.11
N TYR A 66 4.06 18.86 -11.29
CA TYR A 66 4.63 18.34 -12.54
C TYR A 66 4.84 19.45 -13.55
N SER A 67 6.01 19.47 -14.21
CA SER A 67 6.40 20.50 -15.18
C SER A 67 7.29 19.96 -16.29
N ASP A 68 7.63 20.81 -17.29
CA ASP A 68 8.62 20.56 -18.33
C ASP A 68 8.34 19.28 -19.15
N PHE A 69 7.07 19.03 -19.49
CA PHE A 69 6.68 17.87 -20.30
C PHE A 69 7.27 17.91 -21.70
N LYS A 70 7.91 16.81 -22.09
CA LYS A 70 8.42 16.58 -23.45
C LYS A 70 8.03 15.16 -23.88
N ALA A 71 7.43 15.04 -25.04
CA ALA A 71 6.85 13.78 -25.51
C ALA A 71 7.19 13.47 -26.96
N ASP A 72 7.49 12.21 -27.22
CA ASP A 72 7.44 11.66 -28.57
C ASP A 72 5.99 11.29 -28.88
N GLY A 73 5.41 11.90 -29.93
CA GLY A 73 3.98 11.84 -30.22
C GLY A 73 3.24 13.10 -29.79
N GLN A 74 2.00 12.95 -29.37
CA GLN A 74 1.14 14.08 -29.00
C GLN A 74 1.01 14.17 -27.46
N TRP A 75 1.19 15.37 -26.95
CA TRP A 75 0.92 15.72 -25.56
C TRP A 75 -0.08 16.87 -25.50
N GLN A 76 -1.14 16.69 -24.72
CA GLN A 76 -2.15 17.72 -24.46
C GLN A 76 -2.39 17.82 -22.95
N ALA A 77 -2.22 19.02 -22.40
CA ALA A 77 -2.65 19.33 -21.05
C ALA A 77 -3.95 20.16 -21.13
N ALA A 78 -4.92 19.81 -20.29
CA ALA A 78 -6.21 20.50 -20.20
C ALA A 78 -6.65 20.57 -18.74
N ALA A 79 -7.42 21.61 -18.40
CA ALA A 79 -8.15 21.65 -17.15
C ALA A 79 -9.30 20.63 -17.19
N ALA A 80 -9.48 19.88 -16.11
CA ALA A 80 -10.64 19.02 -15.91
C ALA A 80 -11.72 19.74 -15.10
N ASP A 81 -12.90 19.13 -15.05
CA ASP A 81 -13.97 19.58 -14.16
C ASP A 81 -13.48 19.54 -12.70
N GLY A 82 -13.68 20.65 -11.97
CA GLY A 82 -13.23 20.77 -10.58
C GLY A 82 -11.86 21.47 -10.38
N GLY A 83 -11.19 21.89 -11.47
CA GLY A 83 -9.94 22.66 -11.40
C GLY A 83 -8.66 21.83 -11.41
N ASP A 84 -8.76 20.51 -11.43
CA ASP A 84 -7.62 19.61 -11.60
C ASP A 84 -7.07 19.68 -13.04
N LEU A 85 -5.79 19.39 -13.18
CA LEU A 85 -5.14 19.30 -14.48
C LEU A 85 -5.05 17.84 -14.96
N ARG A 86 -5.30 17.65 -16.24
CA ARG A 86 -5.09 16.36 -16.92
C ARG A 86 -4.07 16.51 -18.03
N GLY A 87 -3.29 15.44 -18.25
CA GLY A 87 -2.31 15.36 -19.33
C GLY A 87 -2.51 14.10 -20.15
N ILE A 88 -2.79 14.24 -21.44
CA ILE A 88 -3.00 13.10 -22.35
C ILE A 88 -1.79 12.93 -23.24
N TRP A 89 -1.13 11.80 -23.11
CA TRP A 89 -0.05 11.38 -24.01
C TRP A 89 -0.53 10.32 -24.99
N ARG A 90 -0.35 10.58 -26.29
CA ARG A 90 -0.52 9.61 -27.37
C ARG A 90 0.85 9.33 -27.97
N PRO A 91 1.46 8.15 -27.69
CA PRO A 91 2.81 7.85 -28.12
C PRO A 91 2.95 7.84 -29.65
N ALA A 92 4.11 8.23 -30.15
CA ALA A 92 4.48 8.00 -31.53
C ALA A 92 4.63 6.49 -31.81
N ARG A 93 4.54 6.05 -33.06
CA ARG A 93 4.82 4.67 -33.45
C ARG A 93 6.30 4.35 -33.23
N GLY A 94 6.61 3.07 -32.93
CA GLY A 94 7.96 2.62 -32.59
C GLY A 94 8.30 2.98 -31.14
N SER A 95 9.58 3.13 -30.81
CA SER A 95 9.99 3.55 -29.46
C SER A 95 9.56 4.98 -29.21
N ALA A 96 8.87 5.20 -28.08
CA ALA A 96 8.35 6.52 -27.72
C ALA A 96 8.65 6.83 -26.25
N SER A 97 8.87 8.10 -25.94
CA SER A 97 9.14 8.56 -24.57
C SER A 97 8.30 9.77 -24.19
N LEU A 98 8.01 9.87 -22.88
CA LEU A 98 7.45 11.03 -22.21
C LEU A 98 8.37 11.37 -21.05
N SER A 99 8.85 12.60 -20.96
CA SER A 99 9.63 13.07 -19.81
C SER A 99 9.02 14.32 -19.21
N TYR A 100 9.20 14.48 -17.89
CA TYR A 100 8.75 15.65 -17.12
C TYR A 100 9.58 15.80 -15.86
N ARG A 101 9.42 16.91 -15.17
CA ARG A 101 9.96 17.13 -13.83
C ARG A 101 8.86 17.07 -12.79
N VAL A 102 9.20 16.54 -11.62
CA VAL A 102 8.29 16.46 -10.48
C VAL A 102 8.97 17.01 -9.23
N ARG A 103 8.22 17.79 -8.44
CA ARG A 103 8.66 18.26 -7.12
C ARG A 103 8.68 17.07 -6.15
N LEU A 104 9.71 17.01 -5.31
CA LEU A 104 9.90 15.88 -4.38
C LEU A 104 9.46 16.21 -2.95
N SER A 105 9.75 17.40 -2.45
CA SER A 105 9.35 17.77 -1.09
C SER A 105 7.91 18.24 -1.05
N HIS A 106 7.14 17.62 -0.16
CA HIS A 106 5.75 17.96 0.07
C HIS A 106 5.55 18.26 1.57
N SER A 107 5.00 19.44 1.87
CA SER A 107 4.75 19.91 3.23
C SER A 107 3.29 19.67 3.61
N ILE A 108 3.05 18.91 4.69
CA ILE A 108 1.71 18.73 5.27
C ILE A 108 1.31 19.95 6.09
N LYS A 109 2.26 20.50 6.88
CA LYS A 109 2.10 21.68 7.72
C LYS A 109 3.40 22.49 7.66
N LYS A 110 3.35 23.79 7.99
CA LYS A 110 4.54 24.65 8.04
C LYS A 110 5.67 23.97 8.84
N GLY A 111 6.77 23.64 8.16
CA GLY A 111 7.96 23.01 8.74
C GLY A 111 7.85 21.50 8.99
N SER A 112 6.81 20.81 8.48
CA SER A 112 6.64 19.36 8.58
C SER A 112 6.37 18.76 7.19
N TYR A 113 7.08 17.68 6.86
CA TYR A 113 7.07 17.06 5.53
C TYR A 113 6.62 15.61 5.58
N ASP A 114 5.80 15.17 4.62
CA ASP A 114 5.52 13.76 4.36
C ASP A 114 6.44 13.16 3.30
N SER A 115 7.02 14.00 2.44
CA SER A 115 8.11 13.65 1.54
C SER A 115 9.13 14.78 1.50
N ARG A 116 10.41 14.44 1.33
CA ARG A 116 11.49 15.43 1.38
C ARG A 116 12.70 15.00 0.57
N SER A 117 13.24 15.95 -0.18
CA SER A 117 14.56 15.86 -0.81
C SER A 117 15.54 16.80 -0.13
N THR A 118 16.78 16.36 0.00
CA THR A 118 17.91 17.12 0.56
C THR A 118 19.15 16.90 -0.30
N ALA A 119 20.25 17.56 -0.01
CA ALA A 119 21.52 17.30 -0.69
C ALA A 119 22.03 15.85 -0.54
N ASN A 120 21.64 15.13 0.54
CA ASN A 120 22.21 13.85 0.90
C ASN A 120 21.25 12.67 0.78
N TRP A 121 19.94 12.92 0.71
CA TRP A 121 18.92 11.88 0.63
C TRP A 121 17.57 12.44 0.17
N ALA A 122 16.72 11.55 -0.35
CA ALA A 122 15.32 11.81 -0.61
C ALA A 122 14.46 10.67 -0.04
N LEU A 123 13.39 11.04 0.66
CA LEU A 123 12.35 10.15 1.16
C LEU A 123 11.02 10.59 0.54
N LEU A 124 10.37 9.70 -0.18
CA LEU A 124 9.16 10.00 -0.95
C LEU A 124 8.31 8.75 -1.18
N ARG A 125 7.10 8.96 -1.67
CA ARG A 125 6.24 7.89 -2.17
C ARG A 125 6.38 7.76 -3.68
N GLY A 126 6.36 6.52 -4.19
CA GLY A 126 6.42 6.25 -5.62
C GLY A 126 5.27 6.88 -6.40
N GLU A 127 4.11 7.01 -5.77
CA GLU A 127 2.92 7.67 -6.33
C GLU A 127 3.18 9.13 -6.71
N THR A 128 4.13 9.79 -6.05
CA THR A 128 4.54 11.16 -6.37
C THR A 128 5.35 11.23 -7.65
N LEU A 129 6.17 10.20 -7.94
CA LEU A 129 7.02 10.19 -9.14
C LEU A 129 6.21 10.09 -10.42
N VAL A 130 5.16 9.28 -10.42
CA VAL A 130 4.31 9.03 -11.60
C VAL A 130 2.86 9.22 -11.20
N PRO A 131 2.16 10.21 -11.77
CA PRO A 131 0.77 10.46 -11.45
C PRO A 131 -0.12 9.28 -11.90
N PRO A 132 -1.30 9.10 -11.29
CA PRO A 132 -2.24 8.09 -11.76
C PRO A 132 -2.67 8.39 -13.20
N ALA A 133 -2.89 7.33 -13.97
CA ALA A 133 -3.33 7.48 -15.34
C ALA A 133 -4.37 6.42 -15.72
N ARG A 134 -5.28 6.81 -16.59
CA ARG A 134 -6.13 5.87 -17.33
C ARG A 134 -5.35 5.40 -18.55
N ILE A 135 -5.27 4.09 -18.71
CA ILE A 135 -4.57 3.47 -19.83
C ILE A 135 -5.59 3.02 -20.89
N ASP A 136 -5.34 3.41 -22.13
CA ASP A 136 -5.97 2.85 -23.32
C ASP A 136 -4.91 2.12 -24.14
N GLN A 137 -4.92 0.79 -24.09
CA GLN A 137 -3.94 -0.07 -24.77
C GLN A 137 -4.60 -0.96 -25.82
N GLN A 138 -3.79 -1.49 -26.73
CA GLN A 138 -4.27 -2.46 -27.70
C GLN A 138 -4.61 -3.80 -27.00
N ASP A 139 -5.59 -4.50 -27.57
CA ASP A 139 -5.98 -5.81 -27.09
C ASP A 139 -4.83 -6.81 -27.20
N GLY A 140 -4.67 -7.66 -26.19
CA GLY A 140 -3.61 -8.68 -26.16
C GLY A 140 -2.22 -8.13 -25.82
N VAL A 141 -2.06 -6.85 -25.49
CA VAL A 141 -0.81 -6.27 -24.98
C VAL A 141 -0.71 -6.46 -23.47
N GLU A 142 0.46 -6.87 -22.99
CA GLU A 142 0.85 -6.91 -21.59
C GLU A 142 2.08 -6.02 -21.40
N LEU A 143 1.97 -4.97 -20.59
CA LEU A 143 3.12 -4.14 -20.24
C LEU A 143 4.00 -4.85 -19.21
N VAL A 144 5.32 -4.78 -19.43
CA VAL A 144 6.33 -5.25 -18.47
C VAL A 144 7.09 -4.03 -17.98
N SER A 145 6.80 -3.64 -16.73
CA SER A 145 7.26 -2.35 -16.21
C SER A 145 8.52 -2.50 -15.37
N ARG A 146 9.48 -1.61 -15.58
CA ARG A 146 10.74 -1.52 -14.84
C ARG A 146 10.98 -0.09 -14.38
N LEU A 147 11.67 0.04 -13.25
CA LEU A 147 12.01 1.31 -12.62
C LEU A 147 13.52 1.38 -12.40
N ASP A 148 14.15 2.37 -13.00
CA ASP A 148 15.59 2.63 -12.94
C ASP A 148 15.86 3.97 -12.28
N PHE A 149 16.92 4.06 -11.48
CA PHE A 149 17.31 5.30 -10.82
C PHE A 149 18.74 5.72 -11.13
N ASP A 150 18.90 7.00 -11.50
CA ASP A 150 20.17 7.71 -11.50
C ASP A 150 20.33 8.44 -10.18
N LEU A 151 21.32 8.02 -9.40
CA LEU A 151 21.62 8.63 -8.12
C LEU A 151 22.65 9.76 -8.29
N PRO A 152 22.45 10.93 -7.65
CA PRO A 152 23.42 12.01 -7.65
C PRO A 152 24.77 11.58 -7.06
N ALA A 153 25.82 12.33 -7.39
CA ALA A 153 27.13 12.14 -6.78
C ALA A 153 27.04 12.17 -5.24
N GLY A 154 27.67 11.21 -4.58
CA GLY A 154 27.62 11.04 -3.12
C GLY A 154 26.44 10.21 -2.59
N TRP A 155 25.40 9.97 -3.36
CA TRP A 155 24.33 9.04 -2.98
C TRP A 155 24.76 7.60 -3.31
N LYS A 156 24.56 6.68 -2.38
CA LYS A 156 25.11 5.32 -2.49
C LYS A 156 24.08 4.26 -2.82
N SER A 157 22.82 4.45 -2.41
CA SER A 157 21.79 3.43 -2.55
C SER A 157 20.38 3.99 -2.63
N ILE A 158 19.48 3.15 -3.09
CA ILE A 158 18.04 3.36 -3.09
C ILE A 158 17.35 2.10 -2.59
N GLU A 159 16.35 2.28 -1.72
CA GLU A 159 15.48 1.23 -1.20
C GLU A 159 14.05 1.47 -1.64
N THR A 160 13.40 0.40 -2.12
CA THR A 160 12.00 0.34 -2.50
C THR A 160 11.42 -0.99 -2.04
N ALA A 161 10.10 -1.10 -1.95
CA ALA A 161 9.43 -2.38 -1.72
C ALA A 161 9.42 -3.30 -2.96
N TRP A 162 9.77 -2.77 -4.13
CA TRP A 162 9.78 -3.53 -5.38
C TRP A 162 10.95 -4.51 -5.47
N PRO A 163 10.77 -5.66 -6.14
CA PRO A 163 11.84 -6.61 -6.38
C PRO A 163 13.00 -5.98 -7.15
N ARG A 164 14.21 -6.12 -6.61
CA ARG A 164 15.44 -5.62 -7.22
C ARG A 164 15.92 -6.57 -8.31
N ILE A 165 16.17 -6.06 -9.52
CA ILE A 165 16.67 -6.82 -10.67
C ILE A 165 18.03 -6.30 -11.18
N GLY A 166 18.58 -5.27 -10.56
CA GLY A 166 19.89 -4.69 -10.85
C GLY A 166 20.33 -3.74 -9.74
N LYS A 167 21.46 -3.04 -9.91
CA LYS A 167 22.01 -2.15 -8.87
C LYS A 167 20.99 -1.13 -8.36
N ASN A 168 20.38 -0.39 -9.29
CA ASN A 168 19.35 0.63 -9.01
C ASN A 168 18.08 0.38 -9.87
N ARG A 169 17.86 -0.89 -10.26
CA ARG A 169 16.78 -1.31 -11.13
C ARG A 169 15.83 -2.25 -10.41
N PHE A 170 14.54 -2.02 -10.59
CA PHE A 170 13.46 -2.74 -9.95
C PHE A 170 12.41 -3.16 -10.98
N ARG A 171 11.73 -4.28 -10.70
CA ARG A 171 10.58 -4.72 -11.49
C ARG A 171 9.31 -4.27 -10.79
N ILE A 172 8.42 -3.59 -11.54
CA ILE A 172 7.11 -3.22 -11.04
C ILE A 172 6.14 -4.36 -11.39
N ASP A 173 5.65 -5.05 -10.38
CA ASP A 173 4.64 -6.09 -10.53
C ASP A 173 3.28 -5.53 -10.14
N ASN A 174 2.38 -5.34 -11.12
CA ASN A 174 1.01 -4.95 -10.86
C ASN A 174 0.04 -6.08 -11.25
N PRO A 175 -0.40 -6.90 -10.26
CA PRO A 175 -1.29 -8.01 -10.55
C PRO A 175 -2.70 -7.56 -10.99
N SER A 176 -3.09 -6.31 -10.76
CA SER A 176 -4.41 -5.78 -11.12
C SER A 176 -4.56 -5.42 -12.59
N ARG A 177 -3.47 -5.47 -13.38
CA ARG A 177 -3.42 -5.07 -14.80
C ARG A 177 -3.92 -3.65 -15.10
N LEU A 178 -3.90 -2.79 -14.10
CA LEU A 178 -4.05 -1.36 -14.27
C LEU A 178 -2.72 -0.75 -14.74
N PHE A 179 -2.72 0.57 -14.99
CA PHE A 179 -1.48 1.26 -15.32
C PHE A 179 -0.41 1.02 -14.26
N ASP A 180 0.67 0.36 -14.65
CA ASP A 180 1.81 0.08 -13.77
C ASP A 180 2.56 1.38 -13.47
N ARG A 181 2.55 1.79 -12.22
CA ARG A 181 3.33 2.92 -11.74
C ARG A 181 4.04 2.59 -10.45
N PRO A 182 5.17 3.26 -10.16
CA PRO A 182 5.81 3.15 -8.86
C PRO A 182 4.83 3.52 -7.75
N THR A 183 4.80 2.72 -6.67
CA THR A 183 3.97 2.96 -5.49
C THR A 183 4.75 2.63 -4.22
N GLY A 184 4.25 3.10 -3.07
CA GLY A 184 4.85 2.86 -1.77
C GLY A 184 6.05 3.74 -1.49
N TRP A 185 6.59 3.59 -0.29
CA TRP A 185 7.71 4.38 0.18
C TRP A 185 9.01 4.04 -0.52
N MET A 186 9.81 5.06 -0.80
CA MET A 186 11.13 4.97 -1.40
C MET A 186 12.10 5.87 -0.64
N LEU A 187 13.33 5.39 -0.49
CA LEU A 187 14.39 6.13 0.19
C LEU A 187 15.68 6.02 -0.61
N ALA A 188 16.22 7.14 -1.07
CA ALA A 188 17.48 7.22 -1.81
C ALA A 188 18.50 8.09 -1.09
N GLY A 189 19.80 7.79 -1.21
CA GLY A 189 20.87 8.62 -0.65
C GLY A 189 21.95 7.85 0.07
N ASN A 190 22.55 8.51 1.08
CA ASN A 190 23.50 7.91 2.03
C ASN A 190 22.73 7.21 3.15
N LEU A 191 22.50 5.90 3.01
CA LEU A 191 21.58 5.14 3.83
C LEU A 191 22.28 4.14 4.74
N GLY A 192 21.69 3.94 5.93
CA GLY A 192 21.89 2.75 6.72
C GLY A 192 20.69 1.82 6.55
N SER A 193 20.91 0.56 6.24
CA SER A 193 19.85 -0.45 6.14
C SER A 193 20.18 -1.71 6.93
N ARG A 194 19.13 -2.40 7.38
CA ARG A 194 19.17 -3.75 7.96
C ARG A 194 18.10 -4.59 7.30
N ARG A 195 18.40 -5.85 7.05
CA ARG A 195 17.48 -6.79 6.38
C ARG A 195 17.43 -8.10 7.14
N THR A 196 16.29 -8.73 7.10
CA THR A 196 16.08 -10.10 7.57
C THR A 196 15.00 -10.76 6.72
N ARG A 197 14.91 -12.09 6.81
CA ARG A 197 13.81 -12.84 6.20
C ARG A 197 12.87 -13.35 7.30
N LEU A 198 11.60 -12.99 7.20
CA LEU A 198 10.55 -13.43 8.11
C LEU A 198 9.52 -14.24 7.30
N GLY A 199 9.54 -15.56 7.47
CA GLY A 199 8.80 -16.45 6.58
C GLY A 199 9.25 -16.31 5.12
N ALA A 200 8.31 -16.04 4.21
CA ALA A 200 8.59 -15.79 2.79
C ALA A 200 8.95 -14.32 2.49
N THR A 201 8.77 -13.41 3.45
CA THR A 201 8.96 -11.96 3.26
C THR A 201 10.40 -11.53 3.56
N GLU A 202 11.03 -10.82 2.63
CA GLU A 202 12.23 -10.04 2.90
C GLU A 202 11.83 -8.72 3.57
N VAL A 203 12.22 -8.51 4.82
CA VAL A 203 11.98 -7.27 5.55
C VAL A 203 13.23 -6.41 5.53
N SER A 204 13.12 -5.19 5.03
CA SER A 204 14.20 -4.19 4.99
C SER A 204 13.82 -2.96 5.81
N VAL A 205 14.69 -2.54 6.71
CA VAL A 205 14.54 -1.29 7.48
C VAL A 205 15.65 -0.34 7.11
N ALA A 206 15.32 0.83 6.58
CA ALA A 206 16.26 1.79 6.05
C ALA A 206 16.00 3.21 6.57
N SER A 207 17.08 3.97 6.76
CA SER A 207 17.00 5.40 7.09
C SER A 207 18.24 6.12 6.56
N PRO A 208 18.18 7.44 6.31
CA PRO A 208 19.40 8.21 6.06
C PRO A 208 20.35 8.09 7.25
N LEU A 209 21.64 8.11 6.98
CA LEU A 209 22.65 8.13 8.05
C LEU A 209 22.47 9.38 8.92
N GLY A 210 22.66 9.24 10.23
CA GLY A 210 22.51 10.33 11.19
C GLY A 210 21.08 10.69 11.60
N GLN A 211 20.03 10.00 11.06
CA GLN A 211 18.64 10.28 11.38
C GLN A 211 18.07 9.52 12.59
N GLY A 212 18.93 8.83 13.35
CA GLY A 212 18.59 8.26 14.66
C GLY A 212 17.61 7.09 14.67
N MET A 213 17.29 6.50 13.53
CA MET A 213 16.36 5.36 13.48
C MET A 213 16.97 4.08 14.07
N ARG A 214 16.28 3.46 15.00
CA ARG A 214 16.67 2.22 15.69
C ARG A 214 16.29 0.99 14.85
N ARG A 215 17.00 0.78 13.74
CA ARG A 215 16.66 -0.26 12.74
C ARG A 215 16.62 -1.67 13.28
N MET A 216 17.53 -2.00 14.22
CA MET A 216 17.55 -3.34 14.84
C MET A 216 16.36 -3.57 15.76
N ASP A 217 15.95 -2.54 16.53
CA ASP A 217 14.79 -2.65 17.43
C ASP A 217 13.51 -2.88 16.63
N VAL A 218 13.36 -2.20 15.48
CA VAL A 218 12.25 -2.42 14.54
C VAL A 218 12.23 -3.87 14.05
N LEU A 219 13.39 -4.40 13.60
CA LEU A 219 13.47 -5.79 13.14
C LEU A 219 13.21 -6.79 14.27
N THR A 220 13.67 -6.50 15.47
CA THR A 220 13.47 -7.36 16.66
C THR A 220 11.98 -7.45 16.99
N LEU A 221 11.28 -6.30 17.04
CA LEU A 221 9.83 -6.30 17.28
C LEU A 221 9.08 -7.07 16.19
N LEU A 222 9.40 -6.83 14.92
CA LEU A 222 8.76 -7.56 13.81
C LEU A 222 9.05 -9.06 13.89
N THR A 223 10.27 -9.46 14.18
CA THR A 223 10.63 -10.88 14.34
C THR A 223 9.82 -11.53 15.46
N PHE A 224 9.65 -10.82 16.57
CA PHE A 224 8.88 -11.29 17.72
C PHE A 224 7.39 -11.50 17.41
N VAL A 225 6.76 -10.58 16.68
CA VAL A 225 5.32 -10.65 16.37
C VAL A 225 5.01 -11.41 15.09
N TRP A 226 6.00 -11.71 14.26
CA TRP A 226 5.78 -12.23 12.90
C TRP A 226 5.00 -13.53 12.82
N PRO A 227 5.14 -14.51 13.73
CA PRO A 227 4.29 -15.71 13.74
C PRO A 227 2.80 -15.36 13.82
N GLN A 228 2.43 -14.34 14.60
CA GLN A 228 1.06 -13.86 14.72
C GLN A 228 0.59 -13.11 13.47
N VAL A 229 1.49 -12.34 12.85
CA VAL A 229 1.21 -11.69 11.55
C VAL A 229 0.90 -12.75 10.50
N GLN A 230 1.67 -13.84 10.44
CA GLN A 230 1.43 -14.94 9.49
C GLN A 230 0.09 -15.66 9.73
N ALA A 231 -0.31 -15.80 10.99
CA ALA A 231 -1.59 -16.43 11.34
C ALA A 231 -2.79 -15.58 10.89
N VAL A 232 -2.71 -14.25 11.04
CA VAL A 232 -3.78 -13.31 10.68
C VAL A 232 -3.79 -13.03 9.17
N PHE A 233 -2.63 -12.86 8.56
CA PHE A 233 -2.45 -12.48 7.15
C PHE A 233 -1.84 -13.66 6.36
N PRO A 234 -2.64 -14.53 5.74
CA PRO A 234 -2.14 -15.71 5.03
C PRO A 234 -1.36 -15.33 3.75
N ARG A 235 -1.58 -14.12 3.22
CA ARG A 235 -0.84 -13.59 2.07
C ARG A 235 0.02 -12.42 2.53
N GLN A 236 1.32 -12.62 2.50
CA GLN A 236 2.30 -11.57 2.78
C GLN A 236 3.04 -11.17 1.49
N PRO A 237 3.55 -9.93 1.41
CA PRO A 237 4.37 -9.50 0.28
C PRO A 237 5.70 -10.25 0.26
N GLY A 238 6.28 -10.42 -0.93
CA GLY A 238 7.64 -10.97 -1.05
C GLY A 238 8.71 -10.07 -0.43
N LYS A 239 8.43 -8.77 -0.35
CA LYS A 239 9.28 -7.76 0.29
C LYS A 239 8.45 -6.73 1.03
N LEU A 240 8.90 -6.35 2.24
CA LEU A 240 8.35 -5.27 3.06
C LEU A 240 9.47 -4.27 3.36
N LEU A 241 9.23 -2.99 3.05
CA LEU A 241 10.17 -1.91 3.32
C LEU A 241 9.65 -1.02 4.45
N ILE A 242 10.47 -0.81 5.49
CA ILE A 242 10.24 0.19 6.52
C ILE A 242 11.27 1.30 6.34
N VAL A 243 10.80 2.53 6.13
CA VAL A 243 11.67 3.70 6.03
C VAL A 243 11.42 4.65 7.19
N GLY A 244 12.45 5.37 7.60
CA GLY A 244 12.29 6.37 8.66
C GLY A 244 13.31 7.48 8.58
N ALA A 245 12.92 8.65 9.09
CA ALA A 245 13.79 9.80 9.27
C ALA A 245 13.33 10.63 10.47
N ALA A 246 14.20 11.55 10.93
CA ALA A 246 13.90 12.48 12.00
C ALA A 246 13.26 13.77 11.48
N ASP A 247 13.07 14.72 12.41
CA ASP A 247 12.62 16.07 12.06
C ASP A 247 13.46 16.65 10.89
N PRO A 248 12.84 17.41 10.01
CA PRO A 248 11.47 17.89 10.04
C PRO A 248 10.46 17.00 9.29
N MET A 249 10.72 15.70 9.16
CA MET A 249 9.67 14.81 8.70
C MET A 249 8.52 14.81 9.70
N TRP A 250 7.31 14.55 9.23
CA TRP A 250 6.13 14.44 10.06
C TRP A 250 6.32 13.41 11.19
N ARG A 251 6.00 13.81 12.43
CA ARG A 251 6.18 12.98 13.63
C ARG A 251 5.07 11.94 13.78
N GLY A 252 4.87 11.12 12.78
CA GLY A 252 3.88 10.06 12.75
C GLY A 252 4.40 8.82 12.05
N SER A 253 3.47 7.98 11.67
CA SER A 253 3.67 6.80 10.85
C SER A 253 2.66 6.78 9.71
N LEU A 254 2.97 6.16 8.59
CA LEU A 254 2.09 6.12 7.45
C LEU A 254 2.36 4.88 6.59
N ALA A 255 1.30 4.11 6.37
CA ALA A 255 1.34 2.95 5.50
C ALA A 255 1.46 3.36 4.02
N GLY A 256 2.12 2.50 3.25
CA GLY A 256 2.16 2.51 1.80
C GLY A 256 2.06 1.08 1.29
N ARG A 257 2.05 0.91 -0.01
CA ARG A 257 1.99 -0.44 -0.60
C ARG A 257 3.29 -1.20 -0.29
N ASP A 258 3.18 -2.32 0.42
CA ASP A 258 4.30 -3.17 0.86
C ASP A 258 5.43 -2.39 1.56
N SER A 259 5.08 -1.26 2.14
CA SER A 259 6.04 -0.35 2.77
C SER A 259 5.36 0.52 3.82
N LEU A 260 6.14 1.08 4.73
CA LEU A 260 5.66 2.05 5.70
C LEU A 260 6.74 3.04 6.09
N PHE A 261 6.31 4.25 6.46
CA PHE A 261 7.13 5.27 7.08
C PHE A 261 6.90 5.27 8.59
N LEU A 262 8.00 5.41 9.33
CA LEU A 262 7.99 5.57 10.79
C LEU A 262 8.94 6.69 11.18
N HIS A 263 8.46 7.75 11.82
CA HIS A 263 9.34 8.79 12.33
C HIS A 263 10.31 8.21 13.37
N SER A 264 11.60 8.55 13.26
CA SER A 264 12.68 7.89 14.05
C SER A 264 12.55 8.04 15.58
N ARG A 265 11.78 9.02 16.04
CA ARG A 265 11.52 9.26 17.48
C ARG A 265 10.23 8.62 18.00
N LEU A 266 9.43 8.01 17.14
CA LEU A 266 8.24 7.31 17.62
C LEU A 266 8.63 6.09 18.46
N PRO A 267 7.94 5.84 19.58
CA PRO A 267 8.10 4.61 20.32
C PRO A 267 7.58 3.44 19.48
N LEU A 268 8.24 2.30 19.54
CA LEU A 268 7.77 1.09 18.86
C LEU A 268 6.52 0.51 19.52
N VAL A 269 6.42 0.67 20.83
CA VAL A 269 5.22 0.42 21.63
C VAL A 269 5.04 1.64 22.52
N ASN A 270 3.87 2.26 22.48
CA ASN A 270 3.56 3.44 23.30
C ASN A 270 3.10 3.05 24.71
N GLU A 271 2.95 4.03 25.59
CA GLU A 271 2.54 3.80 26.98
C GLU A 271 1.15 3.17 27.09
N SER A 272 0.27 3.44 26.13
CA SER A 272 -1.06 2.84 26.06
C SER A 272 -1.05 1.36 25.62
N GLY A 273 0.11 0.79 25.25
CA GLY A 273 0.24 -0.61 24.84
C GLY A 273 -0.05 -0.86 23.35
N SER A 274 -0.27 0.18 22.54
CA SER A 274 -0.37 0.08 21.10
C SER A 274 0.99 0.30 20.42
N SER A 275 1.12 -0.11 19.18
CA SER A 275 2.32 0.05 18.36
C SER A 275 2.04 0.77 17.05
N PRO A 276 2.56 2.00 16.86
CA PRO A 276 2.44 2.70 15.57
C PRO A 276 3.00 1.86 14.41
N LEU A 277 4.10 1.15 14.63
CA LEU A 277 4.67 0.25 13.63
C LEU A 277 3.70 -0.85 13.21
N LEU A 278 3.06 -1.52 14.17
CA LEU A 278 2.16 -2.62 13.87
C LEU A 278 0.84 -2.13 13.26
N ARG A 279 0.35 -0.96 13.67
CA ARG A 279 -0.82 -0.34 13.07
C ARG A 279 -0.60 -0.10 11.57
N GLU A 280 0.51 0.53 11.19
CA GLU A 280 0.83 0.76 9.78
C GLU A 280 1.13 -0.55 9.03
N LEU A 281 1.72 -1.54 9.70
CA LEU A 281 1.91 -2.86 9.12
C LEU A 281 0.56 -3.50 8.76
N VAL A 282 -0.40 -3.46 9.66
CA VAL A 282 -1.76 -4.00 9.43
C VAL A 282 -2.41 -3.27 8.26
N GLN A 283 -2.38 -1.94 8.21
CA GLN A 283 -2.91 -1.16 7.08
C GLN A 283 -2.24 -1.55 5.75
N SER A 284 -0.92 -1.67 5.74
CA SER A 284 -0.14 -2.05 4.55
C SER A 284 -0.48 -3.47 4.06
N LEU A 285 -0.79 -4.41 4.95
CA LEU A 285 -1.14 -5.78 4.62
C LEU A 285 -2.63 -5.96 4.31
N ALA A 286 -3.51 -5.34 5.08
CA ALA A 286 -4.96 -5.47 4.94
C ALA A 286 -5.49 -4.79 3.68
N ARG A 287 -5.01 -3.59 3.38
CA ARG A 287 -5.40 -2.79 2.20
C ARG A 287 -6.92 -2.68 2.04
N ILE A 288 -7.61 -2.49 3.16
CA ILE A 288 -9.05 -2.28 3.14
C ILE A 288 -9.30 -0.88 2.56
N ASN A 289 -10.21 -0.83 1.61
CA ASN A 289 -10.63 0.41 0.97
C ASN A 289 -12.04 0.73 1.50
N ASP A 290 -12.11 1.66 2.43
CA ASP A 290 -13.37 2.04 3.05
C ASP A 290 -14.24 2.85 2.08
N SER A 291 -15.54 2.61 2.11
CA SER A 291 -16.51 3.51 1.48
C SER A 291 -16.79 4.70 2.40
N GLN A 292 -17.45 5.72 1.86
CA GLN A 292 -17.77 6.95 2.58
C GLN A 292 -18.39 6.66 3.97
N ARG A 293 -17.90 7.33 5.01
CA ARG A 293 -18.32 7.20 6.41
C ARG A 293 -18.13 5.80 7.00
N SER A 294 -17.17 5.06 6.50
CA SER A 294 -16.85 3.70 6.98
C SER A 294 -15.38 3.56 7.40
N ASP A 295 -14.61 4.64 7.46
CA ASP A 295 -13.17 4.68 7.77
C ASP A 295 -12.87 4.08 9.16
N TRP A 296 -13.87 4.00 10.04
CA TRP A 296 -13.77 3.32 11.33
C TRP A 296 -13.40 1.84 11.19
N ILE A 297 -13.68 1.22 10.01
CA ILE A 297 -13.41 -0.20 9.76
C ILE A 297 -11.91 -0.43 9.60
N SER A 298 -11.28 0.23 8.61
CA SER A 298 -9.84 0.05 8.38
C SER A 298 -9.00 0.57 9.54
N GLU A 299 -9.34 1.76 10.07
CA GLU A 299 -8.64 2.37 11.20
C GLU A 299 -8.82 1.56 12.49
N GLY A 300 -10.05 1.14 12.78
CA GLY A 300 -10.36 0.31 13.94
C GLY A 300 -9.70 -1.06 13.88
N LEU A 301 -9.74 -1.73 12.73
CA LEU A 301 -9.05 -3.01 12.54
C LEU A 301 -7.53 -2.87 12.66
N ALA A 302 -6.94 -1.80 12.11
CA ALA A 302 -5.52 -1.55 12.23
C ALA A 302 -5.08 -1.38 13.69
N GLU A 303 -5.81 -0.60 14.48
CA GLU A 303 -5.50 -0.40 15.89
C GLU A 303 -5.81 -1.65 16.74
N TYR A 304 -6.94 -2.32 16.48
CA TYR A 304 -7.27 -3.59 17.13
C TYR A 304 -6.15 -4.61 16.95
N TYR A 305 -5.68 -4.82 15.71
CA TYR A 305 -4.63 -5.80 15.45
C TYR A 305 -3.25 -5.32 15.90
N ALA A 306 -2.97 -4.02 15.97
CA ALA A 306 -1.74 -3.53 16.57
C ALA A 306 -1.61 -3.96 18.03
N ILE A 307 -2.72 -3.93 18.79
CA ILE A 307 -2.80 -4.40 20.16
C ILE A 307 -2.81 -5.93 20.23
N GLU A 308 -3.64 -6.57 19.42
CA GLU A 308 -3.88 -8.01 19.48
C GLU A 308 -2.67 -8.84 19.04
N LEU A 309 -1.91 -8.39 18.04
CA LEU A 309 -0.65 -9.04 17.62
C LEU A 309 0.39 -9.04 18.74
N LEU A 310 0.51 -7.91 19.47
CA LEU A 310 1.40 -7.83 20.65
C LEU A 310 0.91 -8.77 21.75
N ARG A 311 -0.40 -8.78 22.04
CA ARG A 311 -1.00 -9.63 23.08
C ARG A 311 -0.78 -11.11 22.74
N ARG A 312 -1.10 -11.54 21.52
CA ARG A 312 -0.94 -12.93 21.06
C ARG A 312 0.53 -13.37 21.06
N ALA A 313 1.46 -12.46 20.82
CA ALA A 313 2.89 -12.72 20.91
C ALA A 313 3.43 -12.74 22.35
N GLY A 314 2.62 -12.38 23.34
CA GLY A 314 3.04 -12.29 24.75
C GLY A 314 3.78 -10.98 25.09
N GLY A 315 3.69 -9.97 24.22
CA GLY A 315 4.31 -8.64 24.44
C GLY A 315 3.51 -7.72 25.37
N ILE A 316 2.27 -8.11 25.70
CA ILE A 316 1.40 -7.40 26.65
C ILE A 316 0.87 -8.42 27.67
N SER A 317 1.06 -8.16 28.97
CA SER A 317 0.44 -8.97 30.02
C SER A 317 -1.06 -8.76 30.09
N ASP A 318 -1.79 -9.71 30.72
CA ASP A 318 -3.23 -9.60 30.88
C ASP A 318 -3.61 -8.36 31.74
N GLU A 319 -2.84 -8.04 32.78
CA GLU A 319 -3.06 -6.81 33.56
C GLU A 319 -2.90 -5.55 32.69
N ARG A 320 -1.86 -5.51 31.88
CA ARG A 320 -1.64 -4.37 30.99
C ARG A 320 -2.74 -4.26 29.94
N TYR A 321 -3.22 -5.38 29.41
CA TYR A 321 -4.35 -5.41 28.48
C TYR A 321 -5.64 -4.89 29.13
N GLN A 322 -5.91 -5.23 30.39
CA GLN A 322 -7.07 -4.70 31.13
C GLN A 322 -6.96 -3.17 31.34
N VAL A 323 -5.78 -2.67 31.69
CA VAL A 323 -5.55 -1.21 31.82
C VAL A 323 -5.80 -0.51 30.48
N LEU A 324 -5.30 -1.07 29.38
CA LEU A 324 -5.54 -0.55 28.04
C LEU A 324 -7.04 -0.52 27.71
N HIS A 325 -7.75 -1.62 27.99
CA HIS A 325 -9.20 -1.67 27.80
C HIS A 325 -9.95 -0.59 28.57
N GLN A 326 -9.59 -0.36 29.85
CA GLN A 326 -10.17 0.70 30.66
C GLN A 326 -9.90 2.11 30.07
N HIS A 327 -8.72 2.35 29.50
CA HIS A 327 -8.42 3.60 28.82
C HIS A 327 -9.30 3.78 27.58
N LEU A 328 -9.45 2.75 26.74
CA LEU A 328 -10.35 2.80 25.58
C LEU A 328 -11.80 3.12 25.98
N VAL A 329 -12.31 2.51 27.06
CA VAL A 329 -13.65 2.80 27.58
C VAL A 329 -13.77 4.26 28.02
N LYS A 330 -12.79 4.75 28.78
CA LYS A 330 -12.76 6.14 29.25
C LYS A 330 -12.72 7.14 28.10
N ASP A 331 -11.84 6.91 27.11
CA ASP A 331 -11.59 7.86 26.02
C ASP A 331 -12.75 7.91 25.03
N SER A 332 -13.55 6.84 24.94
CA SER A 332 -14.65 6.71 23.97
C SER A 332 -16.04 6.94 24.56
N HIS A 333 -16.18 7.33 25.84
CA HIS A 333 -17.49 7.35 26.54
C HIS A 333 -18.51 8.32 25.92
N GLN A 334 -18.06 9.39 25.21
CA GLN A 334 -18.94 10.38 24.60
C GLN A 334 -19.25 10.08 23.12
N VAL A 335 -18.67 9.02 22.55
CA VAL A 335 -18.88 8.68 21.14
C VAL A 335 -20.25 8.04 20.95
N SER A 336 -21.10 8.69 20.16
CA SER A 336 -22.47 8.23 19.85
C SER A 336 -22.61 7.64 18.45
N SER A 337 -21.63 7.83 17.57
CA SER A 337 -21.62 7.25 16.21
C SER A 337 -20.19 6.98 15.74
N LEU A 338 -19.99 5.89 15.00
CA LEU A 338 -18.75 5.58 14.30
C LEU A 338 -18.74 6.09 12.85
N ARG A 339 -19.88 6.59 12.37
CA ARG A 339 -20.07 7.01 10.96
C ARG A 339 -19.79 8.51 10.76
N GLY A 340 -18.74 9.02 11.39
CA GLY A 340 -18.23 10.38 11.17
C GLY A 340 -17.56 10.56 9.79
N GLU A 341 -17.24 11.79 9.44
CA GLU A 341 -16.42 12.10 8.25
C GLU A 341 -14.93 11.85 8.49
N GLN A 342 -14.51 11.79 9.74
CA GLN A 342 -13.14 11.53 10.18
C GLN A 342 -13.15 10.68 11.45
N VAL A 343 -12.16 9.81 11.57
CA VAL A 343 -11.94 9.00 12.76
C VAL A 343 -10.94 9.71 13.66
N ASP A 344 -11.44 10.35 14.71
CA ASP A 344 -10.59 10.89 15.77
C ASP A 344 -10.18 9.81 16.80
N SER A 345 -9.38 10.17 17.78
CA SER A 345 -8.88 9.22 18.78
C SER A 345 -9.98 8.59 19.62
N ALA A 346 -11.06 9.33 19.93
CA ALA A 346 -12.19 8.81 20.69
C ALA A 346 -13.02 7.83 19.85
N THR A 347 -13.31 8.16 18.61
CA THR A 347 -13.98 7.29 17.64
C THR A 347 -13.17 6.03 17.38
N LEU A 348 -11.84 6.15 17.25
CA LEU A 348 -10.95 5.01 17.11
C LEU A 348 -11.01 4.07 18.33
N ALA A 349 -10.95 4.63 19.54
CA ALA A 349 -11.08 3.84 20.77
C ALA A 349 -12.42 3.10 20.83
N LYS A 350 -13.52 3.77 20.41
CA LYS A 350 -14.85 3.14 20.34
C LYS A 350 -14.92 2.01 19.30
N ALA A 351 -14.31 2.21 18.15
CA ALA A 351 -14.23 1.18 17.11
C ALA A 351 -13.46 -0.05 17.60
N VAL A 352 -12.32 0.14 18.28
CA VAL A 352 -11.55 -0.98 18.87
C VAL A 352 -12.38 -1.77 19.86
N LEU A 353 -13.13 -1.10 20.77
CA LEU A 353 -14.02 -1.76 21.73
C LEU A 353 -15.11 -2.57 21.04
N LEU A 354 -15.77 -2.01 20.02
CA LEU A 354 -16.77 -2.72 19.23
C LEU A 354 -16.16 -3.98 18.58
N LEU A 355 -14.96 -3.88 18.01
CA LEU A 355 -14.27 -5.02 17.39
C LEU A 355 -13.85 -6.07 18.43
N GLN A 356 -13.46 -5.68 19.66
CA GLN A 356 -13.17 -6.61 20.75
C GLN A 356 -14.43 -7.38 21.16
N GLU A 357 -15.56 -6.71 21.24
CA GLU A 357 -16.84 -7.33 21.55
C GLU A 357 -17.30 -8.26 20.45
N LEU A 358 -17.15 -7.85 19.18
CA LEU A 358 -17.47 -8.66 18.01
C LEU A 358 -16.61 -9.94 17.96
N ASP A 359 -15.30 -9.84 18.19
CA ASP A 359 -14.42 -11.02 18.21
C ASP A 359 -14.87 -12.00 19.32
N ARG A 360 -15.23 -11.46 20.49
CA ARG A 360 -15.74 -12.28 21.61
C ARG A 360 -17.07 -12.94 21.24
N GLU A 361 -18.01 -12.23 20.63
CA GLU A 361 -19.28 -12.80 20.16
C GLU A 361 -19.06 -13.92 19.15
N ILE A 362 -18.23 -13.68 18.12
CA ILE A 362 -17.90 -14.69 17.10
C ILE A 362 -17.28 -15.94 17.74
N ARG A 363 -16.28 -15.78 18.59
CA ARG A 363 -15.62 -16.90 19.26
C ARG A 363 -16.58 -17.70 20.12
N LEU A 364 -17.43 -17.02 20.91
CA LEU A 364 -18.40 -17.68 21.78
C LEU A 364 -19.42 -18.49 20.98
N LYS A 365 -20.02 -17.88 19.95
CA LYS A 365 -21.08 -18.50 19.15
C LYS A 365 -20.57 -19.63 18.27
N THR A 366 -19.36 -19.49 17.75
CA THR A 366 -18.74 -20.50 16.88
C THR A 366 -17.90 -21.54 17.66
N ARG A 367 -17.90 -21.49 19.01
CA ARG A 367 -17.07 -22.36 19.87
C ARG A 367 -15.58 -22.27 19.49
N ASN A 368 -15.07 -21.06 19.32
CA ASN A 368 -13.71 -20.74 18.89
C ASN A 368 -13.30 -21.28 17.52
N LYS A 369 -14.23 -21.67 16.64
CA LYS A 369 -13.92 -22.12 15.28
C LYS A 369 -13.69 -20.94 14.33
N ARG A 370 -14.21 -19.77 14.67
CA ARG A 370 -14.09 -18.51 13.91
C ARG A 370 -13.72 -17.39 14.86
N SER A 371 -13.19 -16.32 14.26
CA SER A 371 -12.76 -15.11 14.98
C SER A 371 -12.88 -13.90 14.06
N LEU A 372 -12.50 -12.72 14.56
CA LEU A 372 -12.39 -11.51 13.75
C LEU A 372 -11.36 -11.66 12.62
N ASP A 373 -10.39 -12.59 12.74
CA ASP A 373 -9.43 -12.89 11.67
C ASP A 373 -10.14 -13.34 10.37
N ASP A 374 -11.23 -14.14 10.50
CA ASP A 374 -12.03 -14.57 9.34
C ASP A 374 -12.77 -13.38 8.69
N VAL A 375 -13.27 -12.44 9.49
CA VAL A 375 -13.91 -11.21 9.00
C VAL A 375 -12.89 -10.32 8.29
N LEU A 376 -11.72 -10.08 8.89
CA LEU A 376 -10.64 -9.32 8.27
C LEU A 376 -10.24 -9.92 6.91
N GLN A 377 -10.00 -11.23 6.86
CA GLN A 377 -9.62 -11.92 5.62
C GLN A 377 -10.73 -11.86 4.56
N GLY A 378 -11.99 -11.83 4.97
CA GLY A 378 -13.12 -11.59 4.10
C GLY A 378 -13.12 -10.16 3.54
N ALA A 379 -12.95 -9.16 4.41
CA ALA A 379 -12.91 -7.74 4.03
C ALA A 379 -11.77 -7.43 3.04
N MET A 380 -10.60 -8.04 3.22
CA MET A 380 -9.45 -7.91 2.31
C MET A 380 -9.73 -8.37 0.87
N ARG A 381 -10.81 -9.11 0.61
CA ARG A 381 -11.19 -9.59 -0.71
C ARG A 381 -12.19 -8.68 -1.42
N LEU A 382 -12.77 -7.74 -0.69
CA LEU A 382 -13.74 -6.79 -1.24
C LEU A 382 -13.00 -5.63 -1.91
N GLN A 383 -13.60 -5.06 -2.96
CA GLN A 383 -13.05 -3.89 -3.65
C GLN A 383 -13.21 -2.63 -2.81
N SER A 384 -14.30 -2.55 -2.05
CA SER A 384 -14.62 -1.50 -1.11
C SER A 384 -15.44 -2.10 0.03
N VAL A 385 -15.34 -1.54 1.22
CA VAL A 385 -16.04 -2.02 2.42
C VAL A 385 -16.85 -0.87 3.02
N SER A 386 -18.17 -0.99 2.95
CA SER A 386 -19.10 -0.13 3.69
C SER A 386 -19.43 -0.74 5.05
N THR A 387 -19.97 0.06 5.96
CA THR A 387 -20.49 -0.44 7.24
C THR A 387 -21.52 -1.58 7.02
N ALA A 388 -22.40 -1.46 6.02
CA ALA A 388 -23.38 -2.49 5.72
C ALA A 388 -22.76 -3.79 5.20
N GLU A 389 -21.71 -3.70 4.38
CA GLU A 389 -20.96 -4.87 3.89
C GLU A 389 -20.17 -5.52 4.99
N PHE A 390 -19.57 -4.74 5.90
CA PHE A 390 -18.88 -5.25 7.08
C PHE A 390 -19.82 -6.02 8.00
N ILE A 391 -21.04 -5.50 8.26
CA ILE A 391 -22.07 -6.18 9.05
C ILE A 391 -22.42 -7.52 8.38
N LYS A 392 -22.79 -7.52 7.09
CA LYS A 392 -23.15 -8.75 6.35
C LYS A 392 -22.02 -9.79 6.37
N LEU A 393 -20.78 -9.35 6.19
CA LEU A 393 -19.62 -10.23 6.24
C LEU A 393 -19.43 -10.85 7.62
N SER A 394 -19.55 -10.03 8.67
CA SER A 394 -19.41 -10.47 10.06
C SER A 394 -20.51 -11.50 10.44
N GLU A 395 -21.75 -11.24 10.06
CA GLU A 395 -22.88 -12.13 10.27
C GLU A 395 -22.74 -13.45 9.48
N SER A 396 -22.17 -13.38 8.25
CA SER A 396 -21.82 -14.58 7.49
C SER A 396 -20.78 -15.45 8.19
N VAL A 397 -19.78 -14.84 8.85
CA VAL A 397 -18.77 -15.56 9.65
C VAL A 397 -19.39 -16.11 10.93
N LEU A 398 -20.29 -15.34 11.57
CA LEU A 398 -21.00 -15.72 12.79
C LEU A 398 -22.02 -16.84 12.55
N GLY A 399 -22.68 -16.83 11.38
CA GLY A 399 -23.76 -17.74 11.00
C GLY A 399 -25.16 -17.32 11.46
N GLU A 400 -25.27 -16.16 12.10
CA GLU A 400 -26.51 -15.52 12.56
C GLU A 400 -26.33 -14.01 12.66
N SER A 401 -27.40 -13.26 12.93
CA SER A 401 -27.33 -11.81 13.16
C SER A 401 -26.52 -11.48 14.42
N SER A 402 -25.66 -10.46 14.30
CA SER A 402 -24.80 -10.03 15.41
C SER A 402 -25.54 -9.07 16.33
N LYS A 403 -25.53 -9.36 17.63
CA LYS A 403 -26.04 -8.46 18.65
C LYS A 403 -25.13 -7.25 18.88
N VAL A 404 -23.84 -7.43 18.66
CA VAL A 404 -22.84 -6.37 18.80
C VAL A 404 -22.97 -5.35 17.67
N LEU A 405 -23.25 -5.81 16.46
CA LEU A 405 -23.39 -4.92 15.28
C LEU A 405 -24.81 -4.34 15.13
N ASP A 406 -25.80 -4.86 15.86
CA ASP A 406 -27.12 -4.20 16.03
C ASP A 406 -26.98 -3.07 17.06
N SER A 407 -26.14 -2.10 16.73
CA SER A 407 -25.75 -1.01 17.62
C SER A 407 -26.13 0.35 17.02
N PRO A 408 -26.71 1.28 17.80
CA PRO A 408 -26.94 2.65 17.36
C PRO A 408 -25.69 3.38 16.85
N LEU A 409 -24.50 2.90 17.23
CA LEU A 409 -23.21 3.45 16.77
C LEU A 409 -23.00 3.35 15.26
N LEU A 410 -23.70 2.40 14.59
CA LEU A 410 -23.52 2.07 13.17
C LEU A 410 -24.66 2.58 12.27
N HIS A 411 -25.65 3.27 12.83
CA HIS A 411 -26.85 3.78 12.15
C HIS A 411 -26.88 5.30 11.99
#